data_8616c82825314e921bfd82d002f9b154
#
_entry.id   8616c82825314e921bfd82d002f9b154
#
_cell.length_a   1.000
_cell.length_b   1.000
_cell.length_c   1.000
_cell.angle_alpha   90.00
_cell.angle_beta   90.00
_cell.angle_gamma   90.00
#
_symmetry.space_group_name_H-M   'P 1'
#
loop_
_entity.id
_entity.type
_entity.pdbx_description
1 polymer ?
#
loop_
_entity_poly.entity_id
_entity_poly.type
_entity_poly.pdbx_seq_one_letter_code
_entity_poly.pdbx_strand_id
1 'polypeptide(L)'
;MPDPLDFALIKRLREVLDRLPATETELRTLKEQAEGWQRAVSGQLQASERRLQRLNANPASSLAQIASELRRVEKLRPQFDEVRGLLADLENRSRELRTEWLLSQATSAKASSRRPDGRRP
;
A
#
# COMPACT_ATOMS: atom_id res chain seq x y z
N MET A 1 -16.77 3.69 15.24
CA MET A 1 -16.55 3.22 13.88
C MET A 1 -15.08 3.38 13.52
N PRO A 2 -14.45 2.34 13.03
CA PRO A 2 -13.05 2.49 12.68
C PRO A 2 -12.91 3.47 11.53
N ASP A 3 -11.94 4.33 11.65
CA ASP A 3 -11.62 5.25 10.59
C ASP A 3 -11.01 4.43 9.46
N PRO A 4 -11.53 4.50 8.24
CA PRO A 4 -10.93 3.79 7.12
C PRO A 4 -9.51 4.27 6.84
N LEU A 5 -9.17 5.47 7.30
CA LEU A 5 -7.85 6.00 7.15
C LEU A 5 -7.01 5.63 8.36
N ASP A 6 -6.06 4.75 8.20
CA ASP A 6 -5.16 4.34 9.26
C ASP A 6 -3.91 5.24 9.22
N PHE A 7 -3.91 6.27 10.04
CA PHE A 7 -2.81 7.23 10.07
C PHE A 7 -1.47 6.62 10.49
N ALA A 8 -1.50 5.65 11.39
CA ALA A 8 -0.28 4.99 11.82
C ALA A 8 0.34 4.19 10.68
N LEU A 9 -0.51 3.48 9.92
CA LEU A 9 -0.06 2.71 8.77
C LEU A 9 0.50 3.63 7.69
N ILE A 10 -0.19 4.71 7.37
CA ILE A 10 0.26 5.68 6.38
C ILE A 10 1.60 6.29 6.78
N LYS A 11 1.71 6.68 8.05
CA LYS A 11 2.94 7.26 8.56
C LYS A 11 4.10 6.29 8.39
N ARG A 12 3.92 5.04 8.77
CA ARG A 12 4.98 4.03 8.66
C ARG A 12 5.32 3.73 7.21
N LEU A 13 4.33 3.67 6.33
CA LEU A 13 4.57 3.47 4.90
C LEU A 13 5.43 4.61 4.33
N ARG A 14 5.09 5.85 4.67
CA ARG A 14 5.86 7.00 4.20
C ARG A 14 7.29 6.98 4.73
N GLU A 15 7.48 6.60 6.00
CA GLU A 15 8.82 6.47 6.58
C GLU A 15 9.67 5.46 5.81
N VAL A 16 9.10 4.32 5.47
CA VAL A 16 9.81 3.29 4.70
C VAL A 16 10.11 3.78 3.29
N LEU A 17 9.17 4.49 2.67
CA LEU A 17 9.37 5.06 1.35
C LEU A 17 10.43 6.17 1.34
N ASP A 18 10.59 6.86 2.47
CA ASP A 18 11.64 7.85 2.65
C ASP A 18 12.99 7.23 3.00
N ARG A 19 13.11 5.93 2.75
CA ARG A 19 14.34 5.16 2.91
C ARG A 19 14.78 4.95 4.35
N LEU A 20 13.87 5.03 5.31
CA LEU A 20 14.16 4.63 6.67
C LEU A 20 14.34 3.13 6.73
N PRO A 21 15.24 2.63 7.59
CA PRO A 21 15.49 1.21 7.66
C PRO A 21 14.26 0.39 7.99
N ALA A 22 14.10 -0.72 7.30
CA ALA A 22 13.00 -1.65 7.53
C ALA A 22 13.46 -3.06 7.23
N THR A 23 12.96 -4.02 7.98
CA THR A 23 13.25 -5.42 7.73
C THR A 23 12.32 -5.95 6.65
N GLU A 24 12.72 -7.05 6.02
CA GLU A 24 11.86 -7.71 5.04
C GLU A 24 10.53 -8.15 5.66
N THR A 25 10.57 -8.63 6.90
CA THR A 25 9.36 -9.01 7.62
C THR A 25 8.44 -7.82 7.83
N GLU A 26 8.99 -6.67 8.19
CA GLU A 26 8.21 -5.45 8.36
C GLU A 26 7.58 -5.01 7.04
N LEU A 27 8.33 -5.05 5.95
CA LEU A 27 7.81 -4.70 4.63
C LEU A 27 6.65 -5.60 4.23
N ARG A 28 6.76 -6.89 4.49
CA ARG A 28 5.69 -7.85 4.22
C ARG A 28 4.45 -7.55 5.05
N THR A 29 4.64 -7.29 6.34
CA THR A 29 3.54 -6.96 7.25
C THR A 29 2.84 -5.68 6.81
N LEU A 30 3.59 -4.64 6.46
CA LEU A 30 3.03 -3.38 5.97
C LEU A 30 2.24 -3.58 4.68
N LYS A 31 2.75 -4.40 3.77
CA LYS A 31 2.06 -4.71 2.53
C LYS A 31 0.73 -5.40 2.80
N GLU A 32 0.73 -6.41 3.67
CA GLU A 32 -0.49 -7.13 4.03
C GLU A 32 -1.52 -6.21 4.68
N GLN A 33 -1.08 -5.34 5.58
CA GLN A 33 -1.96 -4.39 6.24
C GLN A 33 -2.54 -3.38 5.24
N ALA A 34 -1.71 -2.88 4.34
CA ALA A 34 -2.16 -1.93 3.34
C ALA A 34 -3.12 -2.57 2.33
N GLU A 35 -2.86 -3.81 1.95
CA GLU A 35 -3.77 -4.56 1.07
C GLU A 35 -5.12 -4.80 1.74
N GLY A 36 -5.11 -5.13 3.04
CA GLY A 36 -6.33 -5.29 3.81
C GLY A 36 -7.13 -4.00 3.88
N TRP A 37 -6.46 -2.89 4.12
CA TRP A 37 -7.08 -1.58 4.16
C TRP A 37 -7.64 -1.20 2.78
N GLN A 38 -6.90 -1.45 1.71
CA GLN A 38 -7.36 -1.20 0.35
C GLN A 38 -8.66 -1.97 0.05
N ARG A 39 -8.71 -3.25 0.44
CA ARG A 39 -9.92 -4.05 0.26
C ARG A 39 -11.11 -3.49 1.02
N ALA A 40 -10.88 -3.04 2.25
CA ALA A 40 -11.95 -2.46 3.07
C ALA A 40 -12.48 -1.17 2.46
N VAL A 41 -11.60 -0.27 2.05
CA VAL A 41 -11.98 1.01 1.42
C VAL A 41 -12.68 0.75 0.08
N SER A 42 -12.15 -0.16 -0.73
CA SER A 42 -12.73 -0.54 -2.00
C SER A 42 -14.16 -1.07 -1.82
N GLY A 43 -14.37 -1.93 -0.82
CA GLY A 43 -15.69 -2.46 -0.52
C GLY A 43 -16.68 -1.38 -0.11
N GLN A 44 -16.24 -0.46 0.74
CA GLN A 44 -17.08 0.67 1.16
C GLN A 44 -17.42 1.59 -0.01
N LEU A 45 -16.42 1.87 -0.85
CA LEU A 45 -16.61 2.73 -2.01
C LEU A 45 -17.61 2.11 -2.98
N GLN A 46 -17.45 0.83 -3.30
CA GLN A 46 -18.38 0.13 -4.19
C GLN A 46 -19.79 0.10 -3.62
N ALA A 47 -19.94 -0.16 -2.33
CA ALA A 47 -21.25 -0.17 -1.68
C ALA A 47 -21.92 1.21 -1.75
N SER A 48 -21.16 2.28 -1.52
CA SER A 48 -21.68 3.64 -1.61
C SER A 48 -22.07 4.02 -3.04
N GLU A 49 -21.26 3.63 -4.01
CA GLU A 49 -21.56 3.87 -5.42
C GLU A 49 -22.86 3.15 -5.87
N ARG A 50 -23.04 1.91 -5.41
CA ARG A 50 -24.28 1.16 -5.69
C ARG A 50 -25.50 1.84 -5.05
N ARG A 51 -25.36 2.30 -3.81
CA ARG A 51 -26.44 3.02 -3.15
C ARG A 51 -26.77 4.31 -3.89
N LEU A 52 -25.76 5.03 -4.32
CA LEU A 52 -25.92 6.26 -5.06
C LEU A 52 -26.67 6.01 -6.37
N GLN A 53 -26.33 4.94 -7.10
CA GLN A 53 -27.02 4.58 -8.32
C GLN A 53 -28.49 4.27 -8.06
N ARG A 54 -28.79 3.54 -6.98
CA ARG A 54 -30.18 3.21 -6.62
C ARG A 54 -30.96 4.48 -6.23
N LEU A 55 -30.33 5.37 -5.48
CA LEU A 55 -30.96 6.63 -5.08
C LEU A 55 -31.26 7.51 -6.30
N ASN A 56 -30.31 7.58 -7.23
CA ASN A 56 -30.50 8.38 -8.45
C ASN A 56 -31.58 7.80 -9.37
N ALA A 57 -31.77 6.49 -9.36
CA ALA A 57 -32.77 5.83 -10.18
C ALA A 57 -34.18 5.90 -9.57
N ASN A 58 -34.30 6.22 -8.28
CA ASN A 58 -35.57 6.29 -7.59
C ASN A 58 -36.03 7.74 -7.42
N PRO A 59 -37.12 8.18 -8.10
CA PRO A 59 -37.57 9.55 -7.99
C PRO A 59 -38.08 9.94 -6.59
N ALA A 60 -38.35 8.96 -5.74
CA ALA A 60 -38.76 9.22 -4.36
C ALA A 60 -37.60 9.47 -3.41
N SER A 61 -36.34 9.29 -3.86
CA SER A 61 -35.18 9.53 -3.03
C SER A 61 -35.04 11.00 -2.69
N SER A 62 -34.65 11.29 -1.45
CA SER A 62 -34.42 12.67 -1.04
C SER A 62 -33.07 13.17 -1.51
N LEU A 63 -32.99 14.47 -1.78
CA LEU A 63 -31.71 15.09 -2.14
C LEU A 63 -30.69 14.96 -1.00
N ALA A 64 -31.16 14.95 0.26
CA ALA A 64 -30.27 14.78 1.41
C ALA A 64 -29.59 13.42 1.41
N GLN A 65 -30.33 12.35 1.05
CA GLN A 65 -29.76 11.01 0.96
C GLN A 65 -28.72 10.93 -0.15
N ILE A 66 -29.04 11.48 -1.31
CA ILE A 66 -28.12 11.51 -2.45
C ILE A 66 -26.86 12.29 -2.09
N ALA A 67 -27.02 13.47 -1.48
CA ALA A 67 -25.87 14.28 -1.09
C ALA A 67 -24.99 13.59 -0.05
N SER A 68 -25.59 12.86 0.88
CA SER A 68 -24.87 12.13 1.91
C SER A 68 -24.01 11.01 1.30
N GLU A 69 -24.58 10.22 0.38
CA GLU A 69 -23.82 9.17 -0.28
C GLU A 69 -22.74 9.74 -1.20
N LEU A 70 -23.03 10.82 -1.89
CA LEU A 70 -22.03 11.47 -2.74
C LEU A 70 -20.86 11.97 -1.92
N ARG A 71 -21.10 12.57 -0.76
CA ARG A 71 -20.00 13.00 0.14
C ARG A 71 -19.17 11.83 0.62
N ARG A 72 -19.80 10.68 0.87
CA ARG A 72 -19.09 9.48 1.28
C ARG A 72 -18.16 8.99 0.17
N VAL A 73 -18.64 8.96 -1.08
CA VAL A 73 -17.84 8.60 -2.24
C VAL A 73 -16.66 9.56 -2.40
N GLU A 74 -16.94 10.87 -2.30
CA GLU A 74 -15.91 11.90 -2.42
C GLU A 74 -14.85 11.79 -1.32
N LYS A 75 -15.21 11.29 -0.14
CA LYS A 75 -14.27 11.08 0.95
C LYS A 75 -13.46 9.79 0.77
N LEU A 76 -14.09 8.72 0.29
CA LEU A 76 -13.46 7.41 0.18
C LEU A 76 -12.53 7.30 -1.04
N ARG A 77 -12.89 7.93 -2.15
CA ARG A 77 -12.11 7.81 -3.39
C ARG A 77 -10.67 8.30 -3.25
N PRO A 78 -10.40 9.47 -2.66
CA PRO A 78 -9.02 9.90 -2.43
C PRO A 78 -8.24 8.96 -1.52
N GLN A 79 -8.89 8.38 -0.51
CA GLN A 79 -8.24 7.43 0.39
C GLN A 79 -7.86 6.15 -0.35
N PHE A 80 -8.74 5.67 -1.21
CA PHE A 80 -8.46 4.50 -2.04
C PHE A 80 -7.27 4.77 -2.96
N ASP A 81 -7.26 5.93 -3.62
CA ASP A 81 -6.17 6.31 -4.52
C ASP A 81 -4.85 6.44 -3.76
N GLU A 82 -4.88 7.00 -2.55
CA GLU A 82 -3.69 7.15 -1.72
C GLU A 82 -3.10 5.80 -1.33
N VAL A 83 -3.92 4.87 -0.81
CA VAL A 83 -3.40 3.57 -0.40
C VAL A 83 -2.90 2.77 -1.60
N ARG A 84 -3.57 2.90 -2.73
CA ARG A 84 -3.15 2.25 -3.97
C ARG A 84 -1.78 2.73 -4.41
N GLY A 85 -1.56 4.05 -4.37
CA GLY A 85 -0.28 4.65 -4.69
C GLY A 85 0.83 4.22 -3.73
N LEU A 86 0.53 4.22 -2.43
CA LEU A 86 1.48 3.79 -1.41
C LEU A 86 1.85 2.31 -1.57
N LEU A 87 0.89 1.46 -1.93
CA LEU A 87 1.16 0.04 -2.18
C LEU A 87 2.08 -0.15 -3.38
N ALA A 88 1.84 0.57 -4.47
CA ALA A 88 2.69 0.51 -5.65
C ALA A 88 4.12 0.94 -5.31
N ASP A 89 4.26 2.02 -4.56
CA ASP A 89 5.56 2.53 -4.13
C ASP A 89 6.26 1.55 -3.19
N LEU A 90 5.51 0.91 -2.30
CA LEU A 90 6.05 -0.09 -1.38
C LEU A 90 6.56 -1.32 -2.14
N GLU A 91 5.83 -1.76 -3.15
CA GLU A 91 6.28 -2.88 -3.99
C GLU A 91 7.58 -2.53 -4.71
N ASN A 92 7.68 -1.33 -5.25
CA ASN A 92 8.90 -0.87 -5.90
C ASN A 92 10.05 -0.80 -4.90
N ARG A 93 9.80 -0.27 -3.71
CA ARG A 93 10.83 -0.21 -2.66
C ARG A 93 11.28 -1.59 -2.22
N SER A 94 10.36 -2.54 -2.10
CA SER A 94 10.70 -3.92 -1.75
C SER A 94 11.57 -4.57 -2.82
N ARG A 95 11.27 -4.32 -4.09
CA ARG A 95 12.10 -4.84 -5.19
C ARG A 95 13.50 -4.23 -5.16
N GLU A 96 13.60 -2.91 -4.92
CA GLU A 96 14.90 -2.25 -4.81
C GLU A 96 15.73 -2.86 -3.69
N LEU A 97 15.15 -3.04 -2.52
CA LEU A 97 15.85 -3.63 -1.38
C LEU A 97 16.28 -5.06 -1.66
N ARG A 98 15.43 -5.83 -2.30
CA ARG A 98 15.74 -7.21 -2.66
C ARG A 98 16.88 -7.26 -3.68
N THR A 99 16.86 -6.38 -4.65
CA THR A 99 17.92 -6.27 -5.65
C THR A 99 19.23 -5.87 -5.00
N GLU A 100 19.22 -4.87 -4.12
CA GLU A 100 20.38 -4.44 -3.38
C GLU A 100 20.97 -5.59 -2.55
N TRP A 101 20.11 -6.36 -1.89
CA TRP A 101 20.53 -7.50 -1.09
C TRP A 101 21.16 -8.58 -1.96
N LEU A 102 20.55 -8.91 -3.10
CA LEU A 102 21.09 -9.90 -4.03
C LEU A 102 22.43 -9.47 -4.60
N LEU A 103 22.58 -8.21 -4.95
CA LEU A 103 23.83 -7.67 -5.45
C LEU A 103 24.92 -7.72 -4.37
N SER A 104 24.57 -7.43 -3.13
CA SER A 104 25.48 -7.52 -2.01
C SER A 104 25.95 -8.96 -1.81
N GLN A 105 25.04 -9.92 -1.89
CA GLN A 105 25.37 -11.34 -1.77
C GLN A 105 26.27 -11.81 -2.91
N ALA A 106 25.98 -11.40 -4.12
CA ALA A 106 26.77 -11.75 -5.29
C ALA A 106 28.20 -11.19 -5.17
N THR A 107 28.32 -9.96 -4.70
CA THR A 107 29.63 -9.34 -4.50
C THR A 107 30.41 -10.04 -3.41
N SER A 108 29.78 -10.40 -2.33
CA SER A 108 30.44 -11.16 -1.26
C SER A 108 30.90 -12.54 -1.72
N ALA A 109 30.06 -13.23 -2.47
CA ALA A 109 30.40 -14.53 -2.99
C ALA A 109 31.60 -14.45 -3.96
N LYS A 110 31.62 -13.43 -4.80
CA LYS A 110 32.73 -13.21 -5.69
C LYS A 110 34.02 -12.93 -4.95
N ALA A 111 33.95 -12.09 -3.96
CA ALA A 111 35.13 -11.77 -3.15
C ALA A 111 35.66 -13.03 -2.44
N SER A 112 34.77 -13.83 -1.90
CA SER A 112 35.17 -15.07 -1.26
C SER A 112 35.78 -16.04 -2.25
N SER A 113 35.25 -16.13 -3.42
CA SER A 113 35.82 -17.02 -4.43
C SER A 113 37.21 -16.63 -4.85
N ARG A 114 37.49 -15.37 -4.93
CA ARG A 114 38.79 -14.92 -5.32
C ARG A 114 39.84 -15.12 -4.26
N ARG A 115 39.45 -14.93 -3.03
CA ARG A 115 40.41 -14.93 -1.99
C ARG A 115 41.23 -16.18 -1.85
N PRO A 116 40.69 -17.30 -1.91
CA PRO A 116 41.47 -18.48 -1.67
C PRO A 116 42.46 -18.74 -2.69
N ASP A 117 42.26 -18.23 -3.82
CA ASP A 117 43.19 -18.51 -4.77
C ASP A 117 44.42 -17.88 -4.48
N GLY A 118 44.37 -16.95 -3.68
CA GLY A 118 45.56 -16.37 -3.26
C GLY A 118 46.41 -17.34 -2.63
N ARG A 119 45.92 -18.43 -2.23
CA ARG A 119 46.68 -19.26 -1.58
C ARG A 119 47.42 -20.05 -2.47
N ARG A 120 47.18 -20.07 -3.54
CA ARG A 120 47.77 -20.81 -4.24
C ARG A 120 48.78 -20.38 -4.77
N PRO A 121 49.32 -20.85 -4.81
CA PRO A 121 50.57 -20.63 -5.21
C PRO A 121 51.02 -20.76 -6.14
#